data_daf42a6998434b61683149bb042a61de
#
_entry.id   daf42a6998434b61683149bb042a61de
#
_cell.length_a   1.000
_cell.length_b   1.000
_cell.length_c   1.000
_cell.angle_alpha   90.00
_cell.angle_beta   90.00
_cell.angle_gamma   90.00
#
_symmetry.space_group_name_H-M   'P 1'
#
loop_
_entity.id
_entity.type
_entity.pdbx_description
1 polymer ?
#
loop_
_entity_poly.entity_id
_entity_poly.type
_entity_poly.pdbx_seq_one_letter_code
_entity_poly.pdbx_strand_id
1 'polypeptide(L)'
;MKLKKIQLKNFRNYETLELEFSKNIICFTGLNGQGKTNIAEAVSVLGLLSSFRTVSYSEMIKFGESGFYISGEFVNNSGRDIEVVISFDGKIKKIMYQNKRITRFSEMWGKIPIVYLIPDESLITTGPPASRRDFFDRMISLTDADYLHLLNEYISVIKQKNKVLSEIKEGRPQAAELIGIYNSKIAADGKGIFEKRTEFIKKFLPYFTEILEFISDGLYSGGINYETIMDMH
;
A
#
# COMPACT_ATOMS: atom_id res chain seq x y z
N MET A 1 -11.48 -14.21 -2.01
CA MET A 1 -10.37 -14.78 -1.20
C MET A 1 -10.76 -14.77 0.27
N LYS A 2 -10.37 -15.78 1.06
CA LYS A 2 -10.67 -15.89 2.50
C LYS A 2 -9.38 -16.25 3.24
N LEU A 3 -9.15 -15.62 4.39
CA LEU A 3 -8.13 -16.04 5.34
C LEU A 3 -8.63 -17.23 6.14
N LYS A 4 -7.88 -18.33 6.15
CA LYS A 4 -8.18 -19.56 6.89
C LYS A 4 -7.44 -19.64 8.21
N LYS A 5 -6.17 -19.21 8.19
CA LYS A 5 -5.28 -19.31 9.35
C LYS A 5 -4.28 -18.18 9.36
N ILE A 6 -3.93 -17.71 10.54
CA ILE A 6 -2.83 -16.78 10.76
C ILE A 6 -1.97 -17.27 11.92
N GLN A 7 -0.67 -17.17 11.77
CA GLN A 7 0.31 -17.42 12.83
C GLN A 7 1.21 -16.22 12.99
N LEU A 8 1.45 -15.83 14.22
CA LEU A 8 2.35 -14.74 14.60
C LEU A 8 3.38 -15.28 15.58
N LYS A 9 4.63 -14.86 15.45
CA LYS A 9 5.67 -15.07 16.44
C LYS A 9 6.48 -13.80 16.60
N ASN A 10 6.62 -13.35 17.86
CA ASN A 10 7.34 -12.13 18.24
C ASN A 10 6.89 -10.88 17.47
N PHE A 11 5.59 -10.80 17.21
CA PHE A 11 4.99 -9.69 16.46
C PHE A 11 4.22 -8.76 17.40
N ARG A 12 4.62 -7.51 17.48
CA ARG A 12 4.03 -6.49 18.36
C ARG A 12 4.02 -6.94 19.82
N ASN A 13 2.83 -7.20 20.39
CA ASN A 13 2.68 -7.73 21.76
C ASN A 13 2.57 -9.25 21.81
N TYR A 14 2.49 -9.93 20.68
CA TYR A 14 2.36 -11.38 20.65
C TYR A 14 3.72 -12.07 20.67
N GLU A 15 3.92 -12.96 21.63
CA GLU A 15 5.01 -13.93 21.59
C GLU A 15 4.71 -15.04 20.59
N THR A 16 3.52 -15.64 20.73
CA THR A 16 3.00 -16.62 19.79
C THR A 16 1.49 -16.46 19.75
N LEU A 17 0.93 -16.50 18.54
CA LEU A 17 -0.51 -16.51 18.33
C LEU A 17 -0.79 -17.42 17.12
N GLU A 18 -1.79 -18.28 17.25
CA GLU A 18 -2.34 -19.03 16.13
C GLU A 18 -3.85 -18.93 16.16
N LEU A 19 -4.45 -18.55 15.04
CA LEU A 19 -5.91 -18.42 14.90
C LEU A 19 -6.34 -19.09 13.59
N GLU A 20 -7.43 -19.84 13.67
CA GLU A 20 -8.12 -20.43 12.52
C GLU A 20 -9.49 -19.77 12.33
N PHE A 21 -9.85 -19.53 11.07
CA PHE A 21 -11.05 -18.80 10.69
C PHE A 21 -11.95 -19.67 9.81
N SER A 22 -13.11 -20.00 10.30
CA SER A 22 -14.12 -20.79 9.56
C SER A 22 -15.22 -19.91 8.94
N LYS A 23 -15.38 -18.67 9.42
CA LYS A 23 -16.44 -17.74 9.00
C LYS A 23 -15.91 -16.62 8.12
N ASN A 24 -16.83 -15.96 7.39
CA ASN A 24 -16.49 -14.82 6.53
C ASN A 24 -16.36 -13.51 7.32
N ILE A 25 -17.05 -13.40 8.45
CA ILE A 25 -17.01 -12.24 9.33
C ILE A 25 -16.35 -12.68 10.63
N ILE A 26 -15.31 -11.94 11.02
CA ILE A 26 -14.53 -12.19 12.22
C ILE A 26 -14.53 -10.91 13.04
N CYS A 27 -14.92 -11.02 14.31
CA CYS A 27 -14.94 -9.90 15.24
C CYS A 27 -13.98 -10.18 16.40
N PHE A 28 -13.01 -9.29 16.61
CA PHE A 28 -12.10 -9.31 17.74
C PHE A 28 -12.60 -8.37 18.83
N THR A 29 -13.01 -8.92 19.97
CA THR A 29 -13.50 -8.17 21.12
C THR A 29 -12.57 -8.29 22.33
N GLY A 30 -12.63 -7.36 23.26
CA GLY A 30 -11.79 -7.37 24.47
C GLY A 30 -11.30 -5.97 24.85
N LEU A 31 -10.56 -5.87 25.95
CA LEU A 31 -10.03 -4.61 26.47
C LEU A 31 -9.02 -3.95 25.50
N ASN A 32 -8.84 -2.64 25.66
CA ASN A 32 -7.84 -1.90 24.90
C ASN A 32 -6.42 -2.39 25.25
N GLY A 33 -5.50 -2.31 24.30
CA GLY A 33 -4.11 -2.76 24.50
C GLY A 33 -3.88 -4.28 24.31
N GLN A 34 -4.92 -5.10 24.20
CA GLN A 34 -4.79 -6.57 24.10
C GLN A 34 -4.28 -7.08 22.75
N GLY A 35 -4.07 -6.18 21.77
CA GLY A 35 -3.49 -6.58 20.48
C GLY A 35 -4.49 -6.83 19.35
N LYS A 36 -5.80 -6.57 19.53
CA LYS A 36 -6.81 -6.74 18.48
C LYS A 36 -6.39 -6.11 17.13
N THR A 37 -5.95 -4.87 17.20
CA THR A 37 -5.46 -4.13 16.01
C THR A 37 -4.18 -4.74 15.45
N ASN A 38 -3.34 -5.37 16.27
CA ASN A 38 -2.10 -6.00 15.83
C ASN A 38 -2.37 -7.24 14.96
N ILE A 39 -3.48 -7.95 15.19
CA ILE A 39 -3.91 -9.04 14.29
C ILE A 39 -4.31 -8.49 12.92
N ALA A 40 -5.13 -7.43 12.89
CA ALA A 40 -5.51 -6.77 11.64
C ALA A 40 -4.28 -6.20 10.90
N GLU A 41 -3.33 -5.64 11.65
CA GLU A 41 -2.04 -5.18 11.11
C GLU A 41 -1.24 -6.32 10.47
N ALA A 42 -1.14 -7.46 11.13
CA ALA A 42 -0.46 -8.63 10.58
C ALA A 42 -1.11 -9.12 9.27
N VAL A 43 -2.44 -9.12 9.21
CA VAL A 43 -3.17 -9.44 7.96
C VAL A 43 -2.81 -8.43 6.86
N SER A 44 -2.78 -7.12 7.17
CA SER A 44 -2.39 -6.11 6.17
C SER A 44 -0.96 -6.32 5.67
N VAL A 45 -0.04 -6.65 6.57
CA VAL A 45 1.36 -6.93 6.20
C VAL A 45 1.47 -8.13 5.26
N LEU A 46 0.67 -9.19 5.45
CA LEU A 46 0.67 -10.35 4.57
C LEU A 46 0.27 -10.03 3.13
N GLY A 47 -0.66 -9.11 2.90
CA GLY A 47 -1.12 -8.78 1.55
C GLY A 47 -0.42 -7.59 0.92
N LEU A 48 -0.13 -6.55 1.71
CA LEU A 48 0.40 -5.28 1.24
C LEU A 48 1.92 -5.15 1.45
N LEU A 49 2.54 -6.11 2.14
CA LEU A 49 3.96 -6.06 2.57
C LEU A 49 4.32 -4.78 3.33
N SER A 50 3.33 -4.13 3.91
CA SER A 50 3.47 -2.90 4.69
C SER A 50 2.41 -2.87 5.79
N SER A 51 2.75 -2.24 6.92
CA SER A 51 1.78 -1.95 7.96
C SER A 51 1.04 -0.66 7.62
N PHE A 52 -0.23 -0.57 8.03
CA PHE A 52 -0.99 0.68 8.00
C PHE A 52 -0.61 1.65 9.14
N ARG A 53 0.26 1.24 10.07
CA ARG A 53 0.69 2.04 11.24
C ARG A 53 2.13 2.51 11.14
N THR A 54 2.99 1.78 10.44
CA THR A 54 4.41 2.10 10.33
C THR A 54 5.01 1.60 9.02
N VAL A 55 6.00 2.30 8.54
CA VAL A 55 6.81 1.87 7.39
C VAL A 55 7.99 1.00 7.82
N SER A 56 8.31 0.98 9.11
CA SER A 56 9.46 0.27 9.67
C SER A 56 9.10 -1.13 10.16
N TYR A 57 9.74 -2.13 9.58
CA TYR A 57 9.59 -3.52 10.04
C TYR A 57 10.13 -3.74 11.46
N SER A 58 11.15 -2.97 11.87
CA SER A 58 11.71 -3.06 13.22
C SER A 58 10.70 -2.68 14.29
N GLU A 59 9.77 -1.77 14.00
CA GLU A 59 8.72 -1.38 14.94
C GLU A 59 7.63 -2.45 15.12
N MET A 60 7.58 -3.44 14.24
CA MET A 60 6.64 -4.57 14.35
C MET A 60 7.18 -5.70 15.22
N ILE A 61 8.50 -5.69 15.53
CA ILE A 61 9.11 -6.68 16.41
C ILE A 61 8.57 -6.50 17.84
N LYS A 62 8.32 -7.63 18.52
CA LYS A 62 7.98 -7.61 19.95
C LYS A 62 9.15 -7.04 20.74
N PHE A 63 8.85 -6.20 21.72
CA PHE A 63 9.87 -5.59 22.56
C PHE A 63 10.74 -6.67 23.24
N GLY A 64 12.05 -6.51 23.16
CA GLY A 64 13.05 -7.46 23.67
C GLY A 64 13.44 -8.57 22.70
N GLU A 65 12.80 -8.66 21.54
CA GLU A 65 13.09 -9.69 20.52
C GLU A 65 13.93 -9.14 19.36
N SER A 66 14.57 -10.03 18.61
CA SER A 66 15.45 -9.66 17.49
C SER A 66 14.75 -9.67 16.14
N GLY A 67 13.56 -10.26 16.03
CA GLY A 67 12.82 -10.40 14.78
C GLY A 67 11.43 -10.94 14.98
N PHE A 68 10.65 -11.01 13.90
CA PHE A 68 9.30 -11.55 13.92
C PHE A 68 9.02 -12.51 12.75
N TYR A 69 7.96 -13.27 12.89
CA TYR A 69 7.41 -14.16 11.87
C TYR A 69 5.90 -13.99 11.81
N ILE A 70 5.38 -13.92 10.59
CA ILE A 70 3.96 -13.93 10.28
C ILE A 70 3.73 -14.94 9.17
N SER A 71 2.75 -15.83 9.31
CA SER A 71 2.24 -16.62 8.20
C SER A 71 0.72 -16.50 8.09
N GLY A 72 0.22 -16.59 6.88
CA GLY A 72 -1.21 -16.61 6.58
C GLY A 72 -1.53 -17.65 5.53
N GLU A 73 -2.54 -18.46 5.81
CA GLU A 73 -3.14 -19.37 4.86
C GLU A 73 -4.44 -18.78 4.34
N PHE A 74 -4.55 -18.67 3.03
CA PHE A 74 -5.71 -18.12 2.35
C PHE A 74 -6.29 -19.18 1.40
N VAL A 75 -7.56 -19.04 1.08
CA VAL A 75 -8.18 -19.79 -0.02
C VAL A 75 -8.73 -18.81 -1.04
N ASN A 76 -8.40 -19.00 -2.31
CA ASN A 76 -8.92 -18.16 -3.39
C ASN A 76 -10.33 -18.62 -3.82
N ASN A 77 -10.94 -17.84 -4.75
CA ASN A 77 -12.29 -18.14 -5.23
C ASN A 77 -12.41 -19.47 -6.00
N SER A 78 -11.28 -20.02 -6.48
CA SER A 78 -11.23 -21.34 -7.13
C SER A 78 -10.94 -22.48 -6.16
N GLY A 79 -10.94 -22.22 -4.84
CA GLY A 79 -10.72 -23.24 -3.80
C GLY A 79 -9.25 -23.64 -3.60
N ARG A 80 -8.28 -22.94 -4.20
CA ARG A 80 -6.86 -23.24 -4.00
C ARG A 80 -6.33 -22.58 -2.74
N ASP A 81 -5.59 -23.35 -1.96
CA ASP A 81 -4.88 -22.83 -0.80
C ASP A 81 -3.66 -22.00 -1.25
N ILE A 82 -3.43 -20.93 -0.56
CA ILE A 82 -2.33 -19.99 -0.78
C ILE A 82 -1.68 -19.71 0.56
N GLU A 83 -0.37 -19.95 0.67
CA GLU A 83 0.41 -19.61 1.85
C GLU A 83 1.31 -18.40 1.58
N VAL A 84 1.33 -17.48 2.53
CA VAL A 84 2.24 -16.34 2.56
C VAL A 84 2.96 -16.33 3.89
N VAL A 85 4.29 -16.21 3.84
CA VAL A 85 5.13 -16.10 5.03
C VAL A 85 5.99 -14.86 4.92
N ILE A 86 6.04 -14.09 5.99
CA ILE A 86 6.93 -12.93 6.12
C ILE A 86 7.71 -13.08 7.41
N SER A 87 9.01 -13.01 7.31
CA SER A 87 9.89 -12.96 8.47
C SER A 87 10.88 -11.80 8.35
N PHE A 88 11.25 -11.26 9.49
CA PHE A 88 12.22 -10.20 9.61
C PHE A 88 13.11 -10.50 10.82
N ASP A 89 14.43 -10.51 10.63
CA ASP A 89 15.42 -10.84 11.66
C ASP A 89 16.10 -9.59 12.26
N GLY A 90 15.47 -8.43 12.13
CA GLY A 90 16.02 -7.14 12.53
C GLY A 90 16.87 -6.46 11.44
N LYS A 91 17.26 -7.17 10.40
CA LYS A 91 18.08 -6.65 9.28
C LYS A 91 17.49 -7.05 7.92
N ILE A 92 17.17 -8.31 7.75
CA ILE A 92 16.77 -8.90 6.45
C ILE A 92 15.30 -9.32 6.51
N LYS A 93 14.52 -8.80 5.57
CA LYS A 93 13.16 -9.23 5.30
C LYS A 93 13.17 -10.40 4.32
N LYS A 94 12.47 -11.48 4.68
CA LYS A 94 12.22 -12.63 3.80
C LYS A 94 10.73 -12.77 3.57
N ILE A 95 10.33 -12.91 2.31
CA ILE A 95 8.95 -13.11 1.90
C ILE A 95 8.88 -14.41 1.12
N MET A 96 7.96 -15.26 1.48
CA MET A 96 7.66 -16.50 0.76
C MET A 96 6.19 -16.48 0.32
N TYR A 97 5.95 -16.87 -0.90
CA TYR A 97 4.61 -17.09 -1.46
C TYR A 97 4.57 -18.47 -2.08
N GLN A 98 3.70 -19.34 -1.59
CA GLN A 98 3.61 -20.74 -2.07
C GLN A 98 4.99 -21.43 -2.08
N ASN A 99 5.74 -21.32 -0.98
CA ASN A 99 7.11 -21.85 -0.83
C ASN A 99 8.17 -21.27 -1.79
N LYS A 100 7.82 -20.26 -2.59
CA LYS A 100 8.77 -19.56 -3.46
C LYS A 100 9.20 -18.24 -2.82
N ARG A 101 10.50 -17.98 -2.79
CA ARG A 101 11.02 -16.71 -2.29
C ARG A 101 10.65 -15.58 -3.24
N ILE A 102 10.06 -14.54 -2.69
CA ILE A 102 9.75 -13.29 -3.38
C ILE A 102 10.92 -12.33 -3.17
N THR A 103 11.48 -11.82 -4.24
CA THR A 103 12.62 -10.90 -4.19
C THR A 103 12.23 -9.48 -4.55
N ARG A 104 11.17 -9.32 -5.35
CA ARG A 104 10.64 -8.01 -5.76
C ARG A 104 9.26 -7.80 -5.18
N PHE A 105 9.04 -6.63 -4.62
CA PHE A 105 7.76 -6.23 -4.06
C PHE A 105 6.61 -6.39 -5.08
N SER A 106 6.85 -6.01 -6.34
CA SER A 106 5.88 -6.13 -7.43
C SER A 106 5.38 -7.56 -7.68
N GLU A 107 6.14 -8.58 -7.30
CA GLU A 107 5.72 -9.97 -7.45
C GLU A 107 4.57 -10.37 -6.50
N MET A 108 4.34 -9.61 -5.41
CA MET A 108 3.25 -9.86 -4.45
C MET A 108 1.99 -9.05 -4.76
N TRP A 109 2.08 -7.98 -5.54
CA TRP A 109 0.94 -7.11 -5.79
C TRP A 109 -0.22 -7.86 -6.42
N GLY A 110 -1.42 -7.61 -5.86
CA GLY A 110 -2.67 -8.21 -6.32
C GLY A 110 -2.83 -9.72 -6.00
N LYS A 111 -1.80 -10.41 -5.47
CA LYS A 111 -1.91 -11.82 -5.13
C LYS A 111 -2.80 -12.06 -3.91
N ILE A 112 -2.71 -11.19 -2.91
CA ILE A 112 -3.56 -11.19 -1.72
C ILE A 112 -4.21 -9.80 -1.64
N PRO A 113 -5.35 -9.57 -2.32
CA PRO A 113 -6.01 -8.28 -2.27
C PRO A 113 -6.60 -8.04 -0.88
N ILE A 114 -6.15 -6.98 -0.23
CA ILE A 114 -6.60 -6.55 1.09
C ILE A 114 -7.01 -5.09 1.01
N VAL A 115 -8.16 -4.79 1.56
CA VAL A 115 -8.63 -3.44 1.84
C VAL A 115 -8.78 -3.31 3.35
N TYR A 116 -8.30 -2.23 3.91
CA TYR A 116 -8.47 -1.90 5.33
C TYR A 116 -9.09 -0.52 5.48
N LEU A 117 -9.80 -0.32 6.56
CA LEU A 117 -10.33 0.96 6.99
C LEU A 117 -9.83 1.23 8.41
N ILE A 118 -9.17 2.35 8.61
CA ILE A 118 -8.69 2.82 9.91
C ILE A 118 -9.31 4.19 10.23
N PRO A 119 -9.41 4.58 11.51
CA PRO A 119 -9.96 5.88 11.90
C PRO A 119 -9.29 7.07 11.20
N ASP A 120 -7.97 6.97 10.92
CA ASP A 120 -7.20 8.04 10.26
C ASP A 120 -7.47 8.17 8.75
N GLU A 121 -8.26 7.27 8.13
CA GLU A 121 -8.66 7.40 6.72
C GLU A 121 -9.57 8.62 6.45
N SER A 122 -10.05 9.29 7.48
CA SER A 122 -10.68 10.62 7.35
C SER A 122 -9.79 11.65 6.62
N LEU A 123 -8.46 11.41 6.59
CA LEU A 123 -7.51 12.22 5.82
C LEU A 123 -7.77 12.21 4.31
N ILE A 124 -8.50 11.23 3.77
CA ILE A 124 -8.91 11.22 2.37
C ILE A 124 -9.86 12.39 2.09
N THR A 125 -10.76 12.68 3.03
CA THR A 125 -11.76 13.75 2.89
C THR A 125 -11.25 15.08 3.42
N THR A 126 -10.63 15.10 4.59
CA THR A 126 -10.22 16.30 5.31
C THR A 126 -8.75 16.68 5.15
N GLY A 127 -7.92 15.75 4.70
CA GLY A 127 -6.48 15.92 4.56
C GLY A 127 -6.06 16.69 3.30
N PRO A 128 -4.76 16.92 3.15
CA PRO A 128 -4.19 17.62 1.99
C PRO A 128 -4.39 16.80 0.69
N PRO A 129 -4.29 17.46 -0.48
CA PRO A 129 -4.39 16.79 -1.79
C PRO A 129 -3.41 15.60 -1.96
N ALA A 130 -2.28 15.62 -1.27
CA ALA A 130 -1.32 14.51 -1.27
C ALA A 130 -1.95 13.21 -0.76
N SER A 131 -2.70 13.25 0.35
CA SER A 131 -3.35 12.06 0.92
C SER A 131 -4.34 11.41 -0.06
N ARG A 132 -5.07 12.23 -0.82
CA ARG A 132 -5.97 11.73 -1.87
C ARG A 132 -5.20 11.07 -3.02
N ARG A 133 -4.09 11.69 -3.46
CA ARG A 133 -3.23 11.08 -4.49
C ARG A 133 -2.65 9.75 -4.02
N ASP A 134 -2.14 9.70 -2.80
CA ASP A 134 -1.57 8.48 -2.22
C ASP A 134 -2.61 7.36 -2.12
N PHE A 135 -3.87 7.70 -1.80
CA PHE A 135 -4.96 6.73 -1.80
C PHE A 135 -5.17 6.14 -3.21
N PHE A 136 -5.35 6.99 -4.24
CA PHE A 136 -5.54 6.50 -5.60
C PHE A 136 -4.31 5.75 -6.13
N ASP A 137 -3.11 6.22 -5.82
CA ASP A 137 -1.87 5.55 -6.22
C ASP A 137 -1.78 4.15 -5.63
N ARG A 138 -2.16 3.98 -4.38
CA ARG A 138 -2.26 2.65 -3.75
C ARG A 138 -3.29 1.78 -4.45
N MET A 139 -4.50 2.29 -4.67
CA MET A 139 -5.59 1.53 -5.30
C MET A 139 -5.24 1.08 -6.72
N ILE A 140 -4.70 1.98 -7.55
CA ILE A 140 -4.28 1.67 -8.92
C ILE A 140 -3.15 0.65 -8.89
N SER A 141 -2.14 0.86 -8.05
CA SER A 141 -1.02 -0.05 -7.92
C SER A 141 -1.42 -1.47 -7.51
N LEU A 142 -2.52 -1.67 -6.78
CA LEU A 142 -3.04 -2.99 -6.43
C LEU A 142 -3.55 -3.79 -7.64
N THR A 143 -3.91 -3.11 -8.73
CA THR A 143 -4.54 -3.70 -9.92
C THR A 143 -3.70 -3.57 -11.19
N ASP A 144 -2.73 -2.66 -11.20
CA ASP A 144 -1.89 -2.32 -12.36
C ASP A 144 -0.41 -2.28 -11.97
N ALA A 145 0.32 -3.35 -12.29
CA ALA A 145 1.75 -3.46 -11.99
C ALA A 145 2.61 -2.46 -12.81
N ASP A 146 2.17 -2.12 -14.02
CA ASP A 146 2.86 -1.15 -14.88
C ASP A 146 2.74 0.25 -14.29
N TYR A 147 1.58 0.57 -13.71
CA TYR A 147 1.40 1.82 -12.97
C TYR A 147 2.35 1.93 -11.78
N LEU A 148 2.48 0.87 -11.00
CA LEU A 148 3.41 0.85 -9.87
C LEU A 148 4.85 1.08 -10.31
N HIS A 149 5.26 0.46 -11.42
CA HIS A 149 6.59 0.66 -11.98
C HIS A 149 6.81 2.11 -12.40
N LEU A 150 5.87 2.66 -13.16
CA LEU A 150 5.88 4.04 -13.63
C LEU A 150 5.93 5.05 -12.47
N LEU A 151 5.12 4.84 -11.42
CA LEU A 151 5.09 5.68 -10.23
C LEU A 151 6.44 5.67 -9.49
N ASN A 152 7.04 4.48 -9.33
CA ASN A 152 8.34 4.34 -8.68
C ASN A 152 9.46 5.01 -9.48
N GLU A 153 9.46 4.89 -10.80
CA GLU A 153 10.41 5.61 -11.67
C GLU A 153 10.26 7.12 -11.54
N TYR A 154 9.03 7.62 -11.64
CA TYR A 154 8.71 9.03 -11.47
C TYR A 154 9.24 9.61 -10.15
N ILE A 155 8.94 8.93 -9.03
CA ILE A 155 9.42 9.33 -7.71
C ILE A 155 10.95 9.30 -7.63
N SER A 156 11.58 8.29 -8.22
CA SER A 156 13.03 8.16 -8.25
C SER A 156 13.69 9.32 -9.02
N VAL A 157 13.15 9.66 -10.18
CA VAL A 157 13.66 10.76 -11.02
C VAL A 157 13.50 12.11 -10.32
N ILE A 158 12.36 12.34 -9.64
CA ILE A 158 12.17 13.55 -8.82
C ILE A 158 13.23 13.65 -7.71
N LYS A 159 13.50 12.54 -7.00
CA LYS A 159 14.55 12.52 -5.95
C LYS A 159 15.92 12.84 -6.51
N GLN A 160 16.28 12.28 -7.67
CA GLN A 160 17.55 12.55 -8.34
C GLN A 160 17.66 14.02 -8.78
N LYS A 161 16.59 14.56 -9.40
CA LYS A 161 16.53 15.99 -9.75
C LYS A 161 16.70 16.90 -8.53
N ASN A 162 16.00 16.60 -7.44
CA ASN A 162 16.10 17.41 -6.21
C ASN A 162 17.51 17.37 -5.62
N LYS A 163 18.21 16.22 -5.68
CA LYS A 163 19.60 16.10 -5.29
C LYS A 163 20.51 17.00 -6.14
N VAL A 164 20.35 16.96 -7.47
CA VAL A 164 21.11 17.82 -8.39
C VAL A 164 20.86 19.30 -8.12
N LEU A 165 19.59 19.68 -7.88
CA LEU A 165 19.25 21.06 -7.51
C LEU A 165 19.91 21.51 -6.20
N SER A 166 20.04 20.62 -5.21
CA SER A 166 20.78 20.89 -3.98
C SER A 166 22.26 21.08 -4.24
N GLU A 167 22.88 20.25 -5.08
CA GLU A 167 24.29 20.33 -5.44
C GLU A 167 24.61 21.63 -6.20
N ILE A 168 23.71 22.07 -7.09
CA ILE A 168 23.82 23.38 -7.78
C ILE A 168 23.76 24.54 -6.76
N LYS A 169 22.84 24.47 -5.81
CA LYS A 169 22.73 25.49 -4.76
C LYS A 169 23.98 25.55 -3.86
N GLU A 170 24.67 24.44 -3.71
CA GLU A 170 25.95 24.34 -2.97
C GLU A 170 27.18 24.83 -3.81
N GLY A 171 26.98 25.35 -5.00
CA GLY A 171 28.05 25.89 -5.84
C GLY A 171 28.71 24.86 -6.77
N ARG A 172 28.04 23.76 -7.08
CA ARG A 172 28.50 22.71 -8.02
C ARG A 172 27.69 22.76 -9.33
N PRO A 173 27.93 23.69 -10.25
CA PRO A 173 27.06 23.92 -11.41
C PRO A 173 27.15 22.88 -12.51
N GLN A 174 28.16 21.98 -12.50
CA GLN A 174 28.39 20.98 -13.55
C GLN A 174 27.24 19.98 -13.76
N ALA A 175 26.31 19.90 -12.82
CA ALA A 175 25.15 19.04 -12.90
C ALA A 175 23.93 19.69 -13.61
N ALA A 176 24.01 20.97 -14.00
CA ALA A 176 22.86 21.71 -14.57
C ALA A 176 22.33 21.08 -15.88
N GLU A 177 23.20 20.48 -16.69
CA GLU A 177 22.83 19.82 -17.94
C GLU A 177 21.87 18.63 -17.71
N LEU A 178 21.94 17.96 -16.55
CA LEU A 178 21.07 16.85 -16.20
C LEU A 178 19.61 17.30 -15.93
N ILE A 179 19.40 18.58 -15.60
CA ILE A 179 18.05 19.10 -15.28
C ILE A 179 17.11 18.95 -16.47
N GLY A 180 17.58 19.22 -17.70
CA GLY A 180 16.79 19.05 -18.92
C GLY A 180 16.35 17.60 -19.12
N ILE A 181 17.25 16.65 -18.91
CA ILE A 181 16.97 15.21 -19.03
C ILE A 181 15.91 14.79 -17.99
N TYR A 182 16.09 15.20 -16.72
CA TYR A 182 15.12 14.91 -15.67
C TYR A 182 13.76 15.55 -15.93
N ASN A 183 13.72 16.78 -16.43
CA ASN A 183 12.47 17.45 -16.79
C ASN A 183 11.69 16.68 -17.87
N SER A 184 12.37 16.27 -18.93
CA SER A 184 11.75 15.49 -20.01
C SER A 184 11.20 14.15 -19.50
N LYS A 185 11.97 13.45 -18.64
CA LYS A 185 11.53 12.19 -18.06
C LYS A 185 10.35 12.38 -17.10
N ILE A 186 10.39 13.39 -16.23
CA ILE A 186 9.30 13.75 -15.33
C ILE A 186 8.03 14.10 -16.09
N ALA A 187 8.13 14.84 -17.21
CA ALA A 187 6.98 15.18 -18.02
C ALA A 187 6.35 13.93 -18.67
N ALA A 188 7.17 13.05 -19.24
CA ALA A 188 6.70 11.82 -19.87
C ALA A 188 6.02 10.87 -18.86
N ASP A 189 6.70 10.59 -17.73
CA ASP A 189 6.17 9.71 -16.69
C ASP A 189 4.93 10.33 -16.03
N GLY A 190 4.94 11.65 -15.77
CA GLY A 190 3.82 12.39 -15.22
C GLY A 190 2.58 12.34 -16.09
N LYS A 191 2.73 12.41 -17.43
CA LYS A 191 1.64 12.23 -18.38
C LYS A 191 1.04 10.82 -18.26
N GLY A 192 1.87 9.77 -18.24
CA GLY A 192 1.40 8.40 -18.06
C GLY A 192 0.67 8.18 -16.74
N ILE A 193 1.16 8.75 -15.65
CA ILE A 193 0.49 8.72 -14.33
C ILE A 193 -0.87 9.42 -14.40
N PHE A 194 -0.94 10.59 -15.04
CA PHE A 194 -2.19 11.33 -15.21
C PHE A 194 -3.24 10.55 -15.98
N GLU A 195 -2.86 9.96 -17.11
CA GLU A 195 -3.74 9.14 -17.94
C GLU A 195 -4.30 7.94 -17.16
N LYS A 196 -3.44 7.20 -16.47
CA LYS A 196 -3.82 6.05 -15.64
C LYS A 196 -4.74 6.43 -14.49
N ARG A 197 -4.47 7.52 -13.78
CA ARG A 197 -5.34 8.03 -12.71
C ARG A 197 -6.71 8.43 -13.25
N THR A 198 -6.74 9.15 -14.37
CA THR A 198 -8.00 9.58 -15.01
C THR A 198 -8.83 8.37 -15.45
N GLU A 199 -8.22 7.38 -16.07
CA GLU A 199 -8.89 6.14 -16.45
C GLU A 199 -9.46 5.39 -15.26
N PHE A 200 -8.66 5.27 -14.18
CA PHE A 200 -9.11 4.61 -12.96
C PHE A 200 -10.27 5.34 -12.31
N ILE A 201 -10.18 6.66 -12.14
CA ILE A 201 -11.25 7.48 -11.54
C ILE A 201 -12.54 7.36 -12.35
N LYS A 202 -12.46 7.37 -13.69
CA LYS A 202 -13.63 7.17 -14.56
C LYS A 202 -14.30 5.82 -14.33
N LYS A 203 -13.54 4.76 -14.09
CA LYS A 203 -14.07 3.42 -13.77
C LYS A 203 -14.59 3.33 -12.34
N PHE A 204 -13.93 4.02 -11.40
CA PHE A 204 -14.25 3.99 -9.98
C PHE A 204 -15.49 4.81 -9.63
N LEU A 205 -15.70 5.94 -10.30
CA LEU A 205 -16.76 6.91 -9.99
C LEU A 205 -18.17 6.31 -9.93
N PRO A 206 -18.62 5.45 -10.86
CA PRO A 206 -19.95 4.84 -10.76
C PRO A 206 -20.16 4.05 -9.47
N TYR A 207 -19.17 3.24 -9.08
CA TYR A 207 -19.24 2.47 -7.83
C TYR A 207 -19.22 3.37 -6.59
N PHE A 208 -18.41 4.43 -6.62
CA PHE A 208 -18.36 5.41 -5.54
C PHE A 208 -19.72 6.10 -5.35
N THR A 209 -20.34 6.54 -6.44
CA THR A 209 -21.65 7.21 -6.41
C THR A 209 -22.73 6.26 -5.89
N GLU A 210 -22.82 5.04 -6.42
CA GLU A 210 -23.78 4.03 -5.99
C GLU A 210 -23.68 3.74 -4.48
N ILE A 211 -22.45 3.52 -3.99
CA ILE A 211 -22.23 3.25 -2.56
C ILE A 211 -22.55 4.48 -1.70
N LEU A 212 -22.21 5.68 -2.13
CA LEU A 212 -22.50 6.92 -1.40
C LEU A 212 -24.02 7.14 -1.29
N GLU A 213 -24.75 6.95 -2.37
CA GLU A 213 -26.21 7.03 -2.38
C GLU A 213 -26.83 5.98 -1.45
N PHE A 214 -26.34 4.73 -1.51
CA PHE A 214 -26.79 3.65 -0.64
C PHE A 214 -26.57 3.94 0.85
N ILE A 215 -25.35 4.41 1.25
CA ILE A 215 -25.05 4.66 2.68
C ILE A 215 -25.80 5.89 3.20
N SER A 216 -26.12 6.84 2.33
CA SER A 216 -26.81 8.09 2.70
C SER A 216 -28.32 8.05 2.51
N ASP A 217 -28.90 6.87 2.19
CA ASP A 217 -30.32 6.76 1.83
C ASP A 217 -30.74 7.77 0.72
N GLY A 218 -29.87 8.02 -0.24
CA GLY A 218 -30.08 8.96 -1.33
C GLY A 218 -29.95 10.44 -0.97
N LEU A 219 -29.54 10.77 0.26
CA LEU A 219 -29.41 12.17 0.72
C LEU A 219 -28.20 12.89 0.13
N TYR A 220 -27.15 12.15 -0.25
CA TYR A 220 -25.92 12.72 -0.78
C TYR A 220 -25.56 12.10 -2.12
N SER A 221 -25.17 12.96 -3.07
CA SER A 221 -24.45 12.57 -4.27
C SER A 221 -23.06 13.18 -4.23
N GLY A 222 -22.10 12.50 -4.83
CA GLY A 222 -20.72 12.97 -4.83
C GLY A 222 -20.01 12.70 -6.15
N GLY A 223 -18.99 13.50 -6.44
CA GLY A 223 -18.15 13.35 -7.60
C GLY A 223 -16.67 13.42 -7.22
N ILE A 224 -15.84 12.91 -8.12
CA ILE A 224 -14.38 13.00 -8.01
C ILE A 224 -13.90 13.76 -9.22
N ASN A 225 -13.26 14.92 -8.97
CA ASN A 225 -12.61 15.71 -9.99
C ASN A 225 -11.09 15.60 -9.84
N TYR A 226 -10.39 15.26 -10.92
CA TYR A 226 -8.95 15.16 -10.95
C TYR A 226 -8.39 16.24 -11.88
N GLU A 227 -7.76 17.24 -11.30
CA GLU A 227 -7.17 18.37 -11.99
C GLU A 227 -5.66 18.26 -12.02
N THR A 228 -5.06 18.72 -13.10
CA THR A 228 -3.61 18.88 -13.26
C THR A 228 -3.31 20.26 -13.79
N ILE A 229 -2.12 20.77 -13.45
CA ILE A 229 -1.56 21.99 -14.03
C ILE A 229 -0.78 21.70 -15.32
N MET A 230 -0.75 20.46 -15.79
CA MET A 230 -0.13 20.12 -17.07
C MET A 230 -1.03 20.61 -18.21
N ASP A 231 -0.52 21.55 -19.02
CA ASP A 231 -1.09 21.87 -20.32
C ASP A 231 -0.88 20.65 -21.23
N MET A 232 -1.96 19.95 -21.49
CA MET A 232 -1.97 18.79 -22.40
C MET A 232 -2.20 19.27 -23.83
N HIS A 233 -1.25 20.03 -24.38
CA HIS A 233 -1.21 20.40 -25.79
C HIS A 233 -0.41 19.40 -26.60
#